data_a27f888ffeeab2c4efe27ee7b3b49490
#
_entry.id   a27f888ffeeab2c4efe27ee7b3b49490
#
_cell.length_a   1.000
_cell.length_b   1.000
_cell.length_c   1.000
_cell.angle_alpha   90.00
_cell.angle_beta   90.00
_cell.angle_gamma   90.00
#
_symmetry.space_group_name_H-M   'P 1'
#
loop_
_entity.id
_entity.type
_entity.pdbx_description
1 polymer ?
#
loop_
_entity_poly.entity_id
_entity_poly.type
_entity_poly.pdbx_seq_one_letter_code
_entity_poly.pdbx_strand_id
1 'polypeptide(L)'
;MLIACEESQEVCKAFRAKGHEAYSCDIQEPSGGHPEWHILGDCLKAIEGGQVVTMDGTVHDVPRWDMIIAFVPCTKTSNAGARHLYKGGKLNLSRYYEGLCGKALFLAVWAADCEKVVIENPTPSKIFDYPKPTQAIQPYEYGHPYSKKTLLWERGVPPLHPTNIVEPTATWCPSGSYSHKHSEQHKGMFTTDRAKNRAKTFPGVAKAMADTWG
;
A
#
# COMPACT_ATOMS: atom_id res chain seq x y z
N MET A 1 3.15 5.86 -15.35
CA MET A 1 3.08 6.01 -13.88
C MET A 1 3.58 4.76 -13.17
N LEU A 2 4.07 4.85 -11.93
CA LEU A 2 4.58 3.74 -11.13
C LEU A 2 3.67 3.47 -9.93
N ILE A 3 3.33 2.19 -9.69
CA ILE A 3 2.70 1.71 -8.47
C ILE A 3 3.73 0.88 -7.72
N ALA A 4 4.39 1.50 -6.75
CA ALA A 4 5.51 0.91 -6.02
C ALA A 4 5.04 0.08 -4.82
N CYS A 5 5.71 -1.05 -4.56
CA CYS A 5 5.38 -2.02 -3.51
C CYS A 5 3.96 -2.59 -3.68
N GLU A 6 3.56 -2.89 -4.91
CA GLU A 6 2.25 -3.45 -5.23
C GLU A 6 2.36 -4.80 -5.95
N GLU A 7 2.35 -5.88 -5.20
CA GLU A 7 2.31 -7.25 -5.71
C GLU A 7 0.94 -7.60 -6.30
N SER A 8 -0.14 -7.04 -5.74
CA SER A 8 -1.52 -7.41 -6.11
C SER A 8 -2.00 -6.85 -7.44
N GLN A 9 -1.39 -5.80 -7.94
CA GLN A 9 -1.76 -5.07 -9.17
C GLN A 9 -3.19 -4.49 -9.17
N GLU A 10 -3.84 -4.35 -8.01
CA GLU A 10 -5.21 -3.84 -7.96
C GLU A 10 -5.30 -2.38 -8.43
N VAL A 11 -4.37 -1.54 -7.99
CA VAL A 11 -4.32 -0.14 -8.43
C VAL A 11 -3.77 -0.04 -9.85
N CYS A 12 -2.72 -0.80 -10.17
CA CYS A 12 -2.18 -0.86 -11.54
C CYS A 12 -3.27 -1.19 -12.55
N LYS A 13 -4.06 -2.25 -12.31
CA LYS A 13 -5.20 -2.64 -13.17
C LYS A 13 -6.25 -1.53 -13.29
N ALA A 14 -6.57 -0.84 -12.19
CA ALA A 14 -7.57 0.22 -12.21
C ALA A 14 -7.15 1.40 -13.12
N PHE A 15 -5.88 1.81 -13.05
CA PHE A 15 -5.36 2.85 -13.95
C PHE A 15 -5.24 2.36 -15.39
N ARG A 16 -4.80 1.11 -15.61
CA ARG A 16 -4.76 0.50 -16.96
C ARG A 16 -6.13 0.42 -17.60
N ALA A 17 -7.18 0.11 -16.84
CA ALA A 17 -8.55 0.08 -17.32
C ALA A 17 -9.04 1.45 -17.83
N LYS A 18 -8.39 2.54 -17.41
CA LYS A 18 -8.66 3.92 -17.89
C LYS A 18 -7.71 4.35 -19.03
N GLY A 19 -6.86 3.46 -19.51
CA GLY A 19 -5.95 3.72 -20.62
C GLY A 19 -4.60 4.32 -20.20
N HIS A 20 -4.30 4.41 -18.89
CA HIS A 20 -3.00 4.88 -18.43
C HIS A 20 -1.91 3.82 -18.59
N GLU A 21 -0.73 4.24 -18.95
CA GLU A 21 0.46 3.40 -18.93
C GLU A 21 0.98 3.29 -17.49
N ALA A 22 0.51 2.27 -16.77
CA ALA A 22 0.81 2.03 -15.37
C ALA A 22 1.63 0.74 -15.19
N TYR A 23 2.65 0.79 -14.35
CA TYR A 23 3.51 -0.34 -14.00
C TYR A 23 3.50 -0.55 -12.50
N SER A 24 3.28 -1.81 -12.06
CA SER A 24 3.49 -2.22 -10.68
C SER A 24 4.95 -2.61 -10.46
N CYS A 25 5.46 -2.41 -9.25
CA CYS A 25 6.80 -2.85 -8.85
C CYS A 25 6.75 -3.45 -7.46
N ASP A 26 7.29 -4.64 -7.29
CA ASP A 26 7.48 -5.31 -6.00
C ASP A 26 8.66 -6.27 -6.06
N ILE A 27 9.21 -6.65 -4.91
CA ILE A 27 10.22 -7.72 -4.80
C ILE A 27 9.61 -9.12 -4.94
N GLN A 28 8.29 -9.23 -4.90
CA GLN A 28 7.50 -10.44 -5.10
C GLN A 28 6.91 -10.47 -6.50
N GLU A 29 6.71 -11.68 -7.02
CA GLU A 29 5.96 -11.87 -8.26
C GLU A 29 4.51 -11.39 -8.12
N PRO A 30 3.91 -10.84 -9.20
CA PRO A 30 2.58 -10.28 -9.14
C PRO A 30 1.51 -11.36 -9.01
N SER A 31 0.54 -11.17 -8.12
CA SER A 31 -0.66 -12.02 -8.04
C SER A 31 -1.82 -11.49 -8.89
N GLY A 32 -1.66 -10.33 -9.51
CA GLY A 32 -2.67 -9.72 -10.37
C GLY A 32 -2.79 -10.32 -11.76
N GLY A 33 -1.85 -11.18 -12.17
CA GLY A 33 -1.90 -11.94 -13.42
C GLY A 33 -1.32 -11.23 -14.65
N HIS A 34 -0.63 -10.09 -14.46
CA HIS A 34 -0.08 -9.26 -15.54
C HIS A 34 1.44 -9.07 -15.40
N PRO A 35 2.26 -10.11 -15.70
CA PRO A 35 3.71 -9.99 -15.64
C PRO A 35 4.26 -8.91 -16.58
N GLU A 36 3.58 -8.64 -17.69
CA GLU A 36 3.90 -7.59 -18.67
C GLU A 36 3.75 -6.16 -18.13
N TRP A 37 3.15 -5.98 -16.97
CA TRP A 37 3.01 -4.69 -16.29
C TRP A 37 3.80 -4.62 -14.99
N HIS A 38 4.56 -5.68 -14.67
CA HIS A 38 5.23 -5.80 -13.38
C HIS A 38 6.76 -5.71 -13.50
N ILE A 39 7.34 -4.82 -12.72
CA ILE A 39 8.78 -4.67 -12.54
C ILE A 39 9.15 -5.47 -11.28
N LEU A 40 9.77 -6.63 -11.45
CA LEU A 40 10.21 -7.45 -10.33
C LEU A 40 11.54 -6.93 -9.79
N GLY A 41 11.53 -6.30 -8.63
CA GLY A 41 12.75 -5.76 -8.04
C GLY A 41 12.54 -4.69 -6.96
N ASP A 42 13.63 -3.98 -6.69
CA ASP A 42 13.65 -2.91 -5.70
C ASP A 42 12.94 -1.65 -6.25
N CYS A 43 11.89 -1.24 -5.54
CA CYS A 43 11.14 -0.04 -5.92
C CYS A 43 11.97 1.25 -5.87
N LEU A 44 13.05 1.33 -5.09
CA LEU A 44 13.94 2.49 -5.08
C LEU A 44 14.63 2.69 -6.42
N LYS A 45 15.00 1.60 -7.10
CA LYS A 45 15.54 1.67 -8.46
C LYS A 45 14.46 2.02 -9.48
N ALA A 46 13.26 1.43 -9.34
CA ALA A 46 12.16 1.73 -10.24
C ALA A 46 11.71 3.19 -10.17
N ILE A 47 11.76 3.81 -8.99
CA ILE A 47 11.41 5.23 -8.77
C ILE A 47 12.29 6.19 -9.57
N GLU A 48 13.55 5.85 -9.80
CA GLU A 48 14.50 6.68 -10.56
C GLU A 48 14.11 6.79 -12.04
N GLY A 49 13.29 5.87 -12.54
CA GLY A 49 12.96 5.80 -13.97
C GLY A 49 14.12 5.27 -14.81
N GLY A 50 14.31 5.83 -16.00
CA GLY A 50 15.28 5.34 -16.96
C GLY A 50 14.78 4.08 -17.69
N GLN A 51 15.64 3.11 -17.93
CA GLN A 51 15.24 1.84 -18.50
C GLN A 51 14.70 0.91 -17.41
N VAL A 52 13.41 0.61 -17.48
CA VAL A 52 12.76 -0.36 -16.60
C VAL A 52 12.40 -1.61 -17.41
N VAL A 53 12.51 -2.78 -16.79
CA VAL A 53 12.24 -4.06 -17.44
C VAL A 53 11.08 -4.75 -16.74
N THR A 54 10.04 -5.08 -17.47
CA THR A 54 8.91 -5.87 -16.97
C THR A 54 9.22 -7.37 -16.99
N MET A 55 8.45 -8.17 -16.25
CA MET A 55 8.74 -9.61 -16.11
C MET A 55 8.63 -10.41 -17.41
N ASP A 56 7.94 -9.91 -18.41
CA ASP A 56 7.91 -10.48 -19.77
C ASP A 56 9.21 -10.21 -20.58
N GLY A 57 10.16 -9.47 -19.99
CA GLY A 57 11.42 -9.09 -20.62
C GLY A 57 11.37 -7.83 -21.47
N THR A 58 10.22 -7.15 -21.53
CA THR A 58 10.09 -5.91 -22.30
C THR A 58 10.82 -4.77 -21.58
N VAL A 59 11.62 -4.02 -22.34
CA VAL A 59 12.32 -2.83 -21.86
C VAL A 59 11.49 -1.59 -22.18
N HIS A 60 11.24 -0.78 -21.17
CA HIS A 60 10.54 0.50 -21.28
C HIS A 60 11.48 1.63 -20.94
N ASP A 61 11.51 2.69 -21.75
CA ASP A 61 12.24 3.91 -21.47
C ASP A 61 11.30 4.92 -20.79
N VAL A 62 11.56 5.15 -19.51
CA VAL A 62 10.75 6.04 -18.66
C VAL A 62 11.66 7.12 -18.10
N PRO A 63 11.87 8.24 -18.82
CA PRO A 63 12.77 9.31 -18.38
C PRO A 63 12.42 9.86 -17.00
N ARG A 64 11.11 9.94 -16.71
CA ARG A 64 10.54 10.41 -15.44
C ARG A 64 9.11 9.86 -15.29
N TRP A 65 8.73 9.54 -14.07
CA TRP A 65 7.35 9.17 -13.75
C TRP A 65 6.47 10.42 -13.61
N ASP A 66 5.29 10.41 -14.25
CA ASP A 66 4.27 11.47 -14.07
C ASP A 66 3.60 11.36 -12.70
N MET A 67 3.52 10.13 -12.16
CA MET A 67 2.91 9.85 -10.88
C MET A 67 3.51 8.60 -10.25
N ILE A 68 3.68 8.63 -8.93
CA ILE A 68 4.08 7.48 -8.11
C ILE A 68 3.03 7.27 -7.02
N ILE A 69 2.46 6.07 -6.96
CA ILE A 69 1.64 5.62 -5.83
C ILE A 69 2.41 4.48 -5.15
N ALA A 70 2.56 4.50 -3.82
CA ALA A 70 3.36 3.51 -3.12
C ALA A 70 2.64 2.91 -1.90
N PHE A 71 2.76 1.60 -1.73
CA PHE A 71 2.23 0.80 -0.62
C PHE A 71 3.38 0.30 0.26
N VAL A 72 4.08 1.22 0.89
CA VAL A 72 5.32 0.95 1.63
C VAL A 72 5.11 -0.11 2.72
N PRO A 73 6.00 -1.13 2.84
CA PRO A 73 5.88 -2.17 3.86
C PRO A 73 5.75 -1.63 5.27
N CYS A 74 4.64 -1.96 5.95
CA CYS A 74 4.26 -1.38 7.23
C CYS A 74 4.38 -2.35 8.44
N THR A 75 4.76 -3.61 8.20
CA THR A 75 4.76 -4.68 9.23
C THR A 75 5.58 -4.33 10.47
N LYS A 76 6.65 -3.57 10.31
CA LYS A 76 7.56 -3.18 11.39
C LYS A 76 7.24 -1.80 11.99
N THR A 77 6.56 -0.95 11.24
CA THR A 77 6.30 0.45 11.59
C THR A 77 4.88 0.72 12.07
N SER A 78 3.90 -0.11 11.67
CA SER A 78 2.50 0.11 12.02
C SER A 78 2.19 -0.04 13.50
N ASN A 79 1.19 0.69 13.96
CA ASN A 79 0.69 0.61 15.33
C ASN A 79 0.20 -0.80 15.70
N ALA A 80 -0.37 -1.54 14.74
CA ALA A 80 -0.76 -2.93 14.91
C ALA A 80 0.43 -3.86 15.23
N GLY A 81 1.62 -3.53 14.71
CA GLY A 81 2.88 -4.23 14.98
C GLY A 81 3.62 -3.77 16.23
N ALA A 82 3.18 -2.67 16.86
CA ALA A 82 3.87 -2.03 17.98
C ALA A 82 4.07 -2.95 19.21
N ARG A 83 3.15 -3.89 19.46
CA ARG A 83 3.26 -4.89 20.53
C ARG A 83 4.55 -5.72 20.45
N HIS A 84 5.15 -5.84 19.27
CA HIS A 84 6.39 -6.60 19.06
C HIS A 84 7.65 -5.72 19.18
N LEU A 85 7.50 -4.40 19.34
CA LEU A 85 8.62 -3.47 19.55
C LEU A 85 9.23 -3.60 20.97
N TYR A 86 8.47 -4.14 21.91
CA TYR A 86 8.94 -4.33 23.28
C TYR A 86 8.86 -5.80 23.66
N LYS A 87 9.90 -6.31 24.31
CA LYS A 87 9.98 -7.66 24.86
C LYS A 87 10.40 -7.54 26.33
N GLY A 88 9.54 -8.00 27.25
CA GLY A 88 9.80 -7.85 28.69
C GLY A 88 10.04 -6.39 29.12
N GLY A 89 9.29 -5.44 28.57
CA GLY A 89 9.42 -4.00 28.89
C GLY A 89 10.63 -3.30 28.23
N LYS A 90 11.50 -4.04 27.54
CA LYS A 90 12.69 -3.49 26.86
C LYS A 90 12.44 -3.38 25.35
N LEU A 91 12.98 -2.30 24.74
CA LEU A 91 12.91 -2.10 23.28
C LEU A 91 13.68 -3.22 22.56
N ASN A 92 13.01 -3.85 21.60
CA ASN A 92 13.63 -4.80 20.67
C ASN A 92 14.38 -4.02 19.59
N LEU A 93 15.68 -3.87 19.76
CA LEU A 93 16.53 -3.04 18.90
C LEU A 93 16.55 -3.53 17.45
N SER A 94 16.58 -4.87 17.21
CA SER A 94 16.55 -5.41 15.83
C SER A 94 15.26 -4.99 15.13
N ARG A 95 14.11 -5.17 15.76
CA ARG A 95 12.82 -4.79 15.19
C ARG A 95 12.68 -3.26 15.03
N TYR A 96 13.24 -2.50 15.95
CA TYR A 96 13.27 -1.04 15.84
C TYR A 96 14.10 -0.59 14.64
N TYR A 97 15.30 -1.19 14.46
CA TYR A 97 16.14 -0.93 13.29
C TYR A 97 15.43 -1.27 11.96
N GLU A 98 14.78 -2.44 11.88
CA GLU A 98 13.98 -2.82 10.71
C GLU A 98 12.85 -1.80 10.44
N GLY A 99 12.25 -1.25 11.49
CA GLY A 99 11.26 -0.19 11.37
C GLY A 99 11.86 1.14 10.88
N LEU A 100 13.08 1.48 11.29
CA LEU A 100 13.80 2.65 10.77
C LEU A 100 14.11 2.49 9.27
N CYS A 101 14.48 1.28 8.82
CA CYS A 101 14.65 0.99 7.38
C CYS A 101 13.33 1.19 6.61
N GLY A 102 12.20 0.73 7.18
CA GLY A 102 10.88 0.97 6.59
C GLY A 102 10.51 2.46 6.51
N LYS A 103 10.84 3.24 7.55
CA LYS A 103 10.68 4.70 7.51
C LYS A 103 11.60 5.34 6.47
N ALA A 104 12.83 4.88 6.33
CA ALA A 104 13.78 5.40 5.34
C ALA A 104 13.25 5.17 3.91
N LEU A 105 12.70 3.99 3.62
CA LEU A 105 12.03 3.70 2.36
C LEU A 105 10.85 4.65 2.11
N PHE A 106 10.00 4.87 3.11
CA PHE A 106 8.89 5.83 3.02
C PHE A 106 9.38 7.23 2.66
N LEU A 107 10.43 7.71 3.34
CA LEU A 107 10.98 9.04 3.09
C LEU A 107 11.65 9.14 1.71
N ALA A 108 12.28 8.08 1.23
CA ALA A 108 12.87 8.04 -0.11
C ALA A 108 11.78 8.13 -1.20
N VAL A 109 10.67 7.38 -1.05
CA VAL A 109 9.51 7.51 -1.94
C VAL A 109 8.93 8.92 -1.87
N TRP A 110 8.77 9.48 -0.67
CA TRP A 110 8.24 10.83 -0.49
C TRP A 110 9.10 11.90 -1.13
N ALA A 111 10.40 11.70 -1.15
CA ALA A 111 11.39 12.61 -1.76
C ALA A 111 11.62 12.36 -3.25
N ALA A 112 10.95 11.41 -3.87
CA ALA A 112 11.12 11.09 -5.30
C ALA A 112 10.93 12.31 -6.19
N ASP A 113 11.73 12.40 -7.26
CA ASP A 113 11.60 13.45 -8.29
C ASP A 113 10.38 13.17 -9.18
N CYS A 114 9.21 13.41 -8.63
CA CYS A 114 7.91 13.25 -9.28
C CYS A 114 6.95 14.29 -8.71
N GLU A 115 6.17 14.94 -9.56
CA GLU A 115 5.23 15.96 -9.09
C GLU A 115 4.09 15.38 -8.26
N LYS A 116 3.57 14.22 -8.69
CA LYS A 116 2.43 13.54 -8.08
C LYS A 116 2.91 12.32 -7.31
N VAL A 117 2.91 12.38 -6.00
CA VAL A 117 3.30 11.27 -5.12
C VAL A 117 2.20 10.99 -4.10
N VAL A 118 1.79 9.75 -4.01
CA VAL A 118 0.86 9.27 -2.99
C VAL A 118 1.49 8.07 -2.27
N ILE A 119 1.51 8.10 -0.95
CA ILE A 119 1.92 6.94 -0.14
C ILE A 119 0.73 6.50 0.70
N GLU A 120 0.40 5.23 0.63
CA GLU A 120 -0.57 4.56 1.50
C GLU A 120 0.15 3.86 2.64
N ASN A 121 -0.32 4.05 3.87
CA ASN A 121 0.16 3.28 5.00
C ASN A 121 -0.89 3.25 6.12
N PRO A 122 -0.97 2.19 6.97
CA PRO A 122 -1.77 2.24 8.19
C PRO A 122 -1.15 3.21 9.20
N THR A 123 -1.85 3.48 10.29
CA THR A 123 -1.35 4.36 11.35
C THR A 123 0.02 3.88 11.86
N PRO A 124 1.10 4.66 11.69
CA PRO A 124 2.43 4.30 12.18
C PRO A 124 2.48 4.35 13.71
N SER A 125 3.37 3.56 14.30
CA SER A 125 3.70 3.68 15.72
C SER A 125 4.46 4.98 15.98
N LYS A 126 4.07 5.70 17.01
CA LYS A 126 4.60 7.04 17.36
C LYS A 126 6.13 7.08 17.49
N ILE A 127 6.75 5.97 17.91
CA ILE A 127 8.22 5.89 18.06
C ILE A 127 8.98 6.14 16.74
N PHE A 128 8.34 5.92 15.61
CA PHE A 128 8.98 6.12 14.30
C PHE A 128 8.82 7.55 13.77
N ASP A 129 7.99 8.38 14.41
CA ASP A 129 7.85 9.80 14.07
C ASP A 129 7.69 10.05 12.57
N TYR A 130 6.62 9.49 11.99
CA TYR A 130 6.26 9.73 10.59
C TYR A 130 5.69 11.15 10.40
N PRO A 131 5.87 11.77 9.23
CA PRO A 131 5.21 13.03 8.92
C PRO A 131 3.70 12.89 9.05
N LYS A 132 3.02 14.03 9.28
CA LYS A 132 1.56 14.05 9.38
C LYS A 132 0.93 13.64 8.04
N PRO A 133 -0.02 12.68 8.02
CA PRO A 133 -0.74 12.33 6.80
C PRO A 133 -1.63 13.49 6.34
N THR A 134 -1.90 13.55 5.05
CA THR A 134 -2.81 14.52 4.45
C THR A 134 -4.27 14.11 4.63
N GLN A 135 -4.54 12.79 4.52
CA GLN A 135 -5.89 12.25 4.57
C GLN A 135 -5.94 10.89 5.30
N ALA A 136 -7.13 10.53 5.78
CA ALA A 136 -7.45 9.18 6.24
C ALA A 136 -8.70 8.71 5.52
N ILE A 137 -8.68 7.46 5.02
CA ILE A 137 -9.79 6.83 4.32
C ILE A 137 -10.18 5.50 4.95
N GLN A 138 -11.38 5.04 4.60
CA GLN A 138 -11.91 3.76 5.05
C GLN A 138 -12.51 2.99 3.86
N PRO A 139 -12.38 1.65 3.77
CA PRO A 139 -12.97 0.87 2.70
C PRO A 139 -14.49 1.03 2.57
N TYR A 140 -15.20 1.27 3.69
CA TYR A 140 -16.65 1.47 3.66
C TYR A 140 -17.07 2.77 2.95
N GLU A 141 -16.17 3.70 2.75
CA GLU A 141 -16.41 4.92 1.97
C GLU A 141 -16.38 4.64 0.46
N TYR A 142 -15.92 3.43 0.06
CA TYR A 142 -15.72 3.00 -1.33
C TYR A 142 -16.42 1.67 -1.66
N GLY A 143 -17.55 1.37 -0.98
CA GLY A 143 -18.42 0.23 -1.28
C GLY A 143 -18.03 -1.09 -0.65
N HIS A 144 -17.08 -1.13 0.29
CA HIS A 144 -16.66 -2.34 0.99
C HIS A 144 -17.09 -2.29 2.45
N PRO A 145 -17.90 -3.21 2.97
CA PRO A 145 -18.48 -3.12 4.32
C PRO A 145 -17.46 -3.45 5.43
N TYR A 146 -16.29 -2.83 5.34
CA TYR A 146 -15.19 -3.04 6.27
C TYR A 146 -14.59 -1.74 6.77
N SER A 147 -14.17 -1.74 8.05
CA SER A 147 -13.29 -0.72 8.60
C SER A 147 -11.82 -1.17 8.54
N LYS A 148 -10.99 -0.39 7.90
CA LYS A 148 -9.52 -0.51 7.87
C LYS A 148 -8.97 0.89 7.69
N LYS A 149 -8.75 1.60 8.81
CA LYS A 149 -8.21 2.96 8.72
C LYS A 149 -6.88 2.97 7.97
N THR A 150 -6.88 3.65 6.86
CA THR A 150 -5.75 3.80 5.95
C THR A 150 -5.41 5.28 5.86
N LEU A 151 -4.14 5.61 5.94
CA LEU A 151 -3.64 6.97 5.85
C LEU A 151 -3.00 7.20 4.49
N LEU A 152 -3.21 8.38 3.94
CA LEU A 152 -2.58 8.85 2.70
C LEU A 152 -1.68 10.04 3.00
N TRP A 153 -0.53 10.04 2.38
CA TRP A 153 0.37 11.19 2.22
C TRP A 153 0.36 11.55 0.74
N GLU A 154 -0.19 12.71 0.42
CA GLU A 154 -0.50 13.12 -0.94
C GLU A 154 0.26 14.40 -1.28
N ARG A 155 0.88 14.42 -2.44
CA ARG A 155 1.53 15.58 -3.04
C ARG A 155 1.16 15.68 -4.52
N GLY A 156 0.77 16.87 -4.96
CA GLY A 156 0.46 17.16 -6.37
C GLY A 156 -0.83 16.53 -6.89
N VAL A 157 -1.68 15.99 -6.01
CA VAL A 157 -2.98 15.40 -6.36
C VAL A 157 -4.09 15.96 -5.49
N PRO A 158 -5.36 16.00 -5.98
CA PRO A 158 -6.50 16.35 -5.16
C PRO A 158 -6.80 15.26 -4.12
N PRO A 159 -7.47 15.59 -2.99
CA PRO A 159 -7.87 14.61 -2.00
C PRO A 159 -8.85 13.58 -2.60
N LEU A 160 -8.78 12.35 -2.08
CA LEU A 160 -9.67 11.27 -2.49
C LEU A 160 -11.02 11.40 -1.76
N HIS A 161 -12.13 11.47 -2.50
CA HIS A 161 -13.46 11.59 -1.94
C HIS A 161 -14.20 10.24 -1.90
N PRO A 162 -15.06 10.00 -0.88
CA PRO A 162 -15.93 8.84 -0.84
C PRO A 162 -16.77 8.71 -2.12
N THR A 163 -16.83 7.50 -2.69
CA THR A 163 -17.59 7.24 -3.93
C THR A 163 -18.83 6.38 -3.72
N ASN A 164 -18.84 5.56 -2.65
CA ASN A 164 -19.97 4.69 -2.32
C ASN A 164 -19.92 4.32 -0.83
N ILE A 165 -20.63 5.09 0.00
CA ILE A 165 -20.65 4.89 1.45
C ILE A 165 -21.63 3.77 1.81
N VAL A 166 -21.11 2.73 2.47
CA VAL A 166 -21.89 1.60 2.97
C VAL A 166 -21.66 1.41 4.47
N GLU A 167 -22.59 0.76 5.17
CA GLU A 167 -22.45 0.51 6.60
C GLU A 167 -21.32 -0.52 6.87
N PRO A 168 -20.32 -0.21 7.72
CA PRO A 168 -19.26 -1.15 8.05
C PRO A 168 -19.79 -2.25 8.99
N THR A 169 -19.76 -3.48 8.54
CA THR A 169 -20.20 -4.65 9.29
C THR A 169 -19.08 -5.33 10.07
N ALA A 170 -17.82 -5.10 9.69
CA ALA A 170 -16.66 -5.75 10.29
C ALA A 170 -15.37 -4.92 10.16
N THR A 171 -14.37 -5.25 10.97
CA THR A 171 -13.00 -4.75 10.80
C THR A 171 -12.21 -5.70 9.90
N TRP A 172 -11.59 -5.18 8.85
CA TRP A 172 -10.79 -5.98 7.92
C TRP A 172 -9.54 -6.53 8.60
N CYS A 173 -9.42 -7.86 8.64
CA CYS A 173 -8.26 -8.57 9.21
C CYS A 173 -7.79 -7.97 10.55
N PRO A 174 -8.61 -7.93 11.60
CA PRO A 174 -8.28 -7.28 12.86
C PRO A 174 -6.99 -7.83 13.45
N SER A 175 -6.21 -6.96 14.11
CA SER A 175 -5.01 -7.36 14.86
C SER A 175 -5.43 -7.86 16.24
N GLY A 176 -4.91 -9.02 16.67
CA GLY A 176 -5.15 -9.56 18.00
C GLY A 176 -5.37 -11.08 18.00
N SER A 177 -5.39 -11.66 19.20
CA SER A 177 -5.88 -13.04 19.38
C SER A 177 -7.39 -13.04 19.19
N TYR A 178 -7.83 -13.91 18.30
CA TYR A 178 -9.21 -13.96 17.88
C TYR A 178 -10.06 -14.72 18.90
N SER A 179 -11.15 -14.12 19.37
CA SER A 179 -12.19 -14.86 20.09
C SER A 179 -13.12 -15.54 19.08
N HIS A 180 -13.51 -16.80 19.32
CA HIS A 180 -14.41 -17.59 18.47
C HIS A 180 -15.72 -16.87 18.10
N LYS A 181 -16.12 -15.84 18.84
CA LYS A 181 -17.35 -15.06 18.60
C LYS A 181 -17.36 -14.25 17.30
N HIS A 182 -16.20 -14.01 16.69
CA HIS A 182 -16.08 -13.23 15.45
C HIS A 182 -15.69 -14.09 14.24
N SER A 183 -15.53 -15.41 14.39
CA SER A 183 -15.04 -16.31 13.33
C SER A 183 -15.96 -16.38 12.12
N GLU A 184 -17.26 -16.30 12.31
CA GLU A 184 -18.25 -16.39 11.22
C GLU A 184 -18.32 -15.14 10.36
N GLN A 185 -18.23 -13.95 10.99
CA GLN A 185 -18.23 -12.66 10.29
C GLN A 185 -16.96 -12.42 9.46
N HIS A 186 -15.91 -13.20 9.73
CA HIS A 186 -14.59 -13.02 9.12
C HIS A 186 -14.09 -14.30 8.41
N LYS A 187 -15.02 -15.16 8.02
CA LYS A 187 -14.75 -16.41 7.29
C LYS A 187 -13.93 -16.10 6.02
N GLY A 188 -12.71 -16.63 5.94
CA GLY A 188 -11.77 -16.35 4.84
C GLY A 188 -10.69 -15.29 5.14
N MET A 189 -10.81 -14.49 6.20
CA MET A 189 -9.77 -13.53 6.61
C MET A 189 -8.62 -14.17 7.41
N PHE A 190 -8.78 -15.43 7.84
CA PHE A 190 -7.84 -16.17 8.69
C PHE A 190 -7.20 -17.35 7.95
N THR A 191 -6.95 -17.16 6.66
CA THR A 191 -6.18 -18.10 5.85
C THR A 191 -4.67 -17.93 6.11
N THR A 192 -3.87 -18.91 5.67
CA THR A 192 -2.41 -18.83 5.63
C THR A 192 -1.91 -17.56 4.95
N ASP A 193 -2.70 -17.01 4.01
CA ASP A 193 -2.39 -15.80 3.22
C ASP A 193 -2.88 -14.50 3.86
N ARG A 194 -3.17 -14.50 5.15
CA ARG A 194 -3.69 -13.32 5.86
C ARG A 194 -2.85 -12.05 5.64
N ALA A 195 -1.52 -12.17 5.66
CA ALA A 195 -0.64 -11.03 5.45
C ALA A 195 -0.81 -10.46 4.05
N LYS A 196 -0.87 -11.31 3.04
CA LYS A 196 -1.10 -10.97 1.64
C LYS A 196 -2.48 -10.32 1.44
N ASN A 197 -3.54 -10.90 2.02
CA ASN A 197 -4.89 -10.34 1.94
C ASN A 197 -5.01 -8.97 2.63
N ARG A 198 -4.25 -8.74 3.70
CA ARG A 198 -4.21 -7.43 4.37
C ARG A 198 -3.51 -6.36 3.53
N ALA A 199 -2.53 -6.75 2.73
CA ALA A 199 -1.74 -5.84 1.91
C ALA A 199 -2.52 -5.35 0.67
N LYS A 200 -3.45 -6.15 0.17
CA LYS A 200 -4.24 -5.78 -1.01
C LYS A 200 -5.08 -4.53 -0.80
N THR A 201 -5.05 -3.66 -1.80
CA THR A 201 -5.96 -2.52 -1.89
C THR A 201 -7.36 -3.00 -2.26
N PHE A 202 -8.38 -2.40 -1.67
CA PHE A 202 -9.77 -2.70 -2.03
C PHE A 202 -10.08 -2.18 -3.44
N PRO A 203 -10.75 -2.98 -4.29
CA PRO A 203 -11.07 -2.57 -5.67
C PRO A 203 -11.80 -1.23 -5.77
N GLY A 204 -12.72 -0.92 -4.86
CA GLY A 204 -13.41 0.37 -4.83
C GLY A 204 -12.46 1.54 -4.53
N VAL A 205 -11.47 1.34 -3.66
CA VAL A 205 -10.42 2.34 -3.38
C VAL A 205 -9.52 2.52 -4.61
N ALA A 206 -9.07 1.42 -5.23
CA ALA A 206 -8.25 1.46 -6.44
C ALA A 206 -8.98 2.18 -7.58
N LYS A 207 -10.29 1.89 -7.75
CA LYS A 207 -11.14 2.58 -8.74
C LYS A 207 -11.22 4.07 -8.44
N ALA A 208 -11.48 4.46 -7.19
CA ALA A 208 -11.57 5.87 -6.79
C ALA A 208 -10.24 6.61 -7.04
N MET A 209 -9.09 5.98 -6.75
CA MET A 209 -7.77 6.52 -7.08
C MET A 209 -7.62 6.77 -8.57
N ALA A 210 -7.98 5.78 -9.40
CA ALA A 210 -7.90 5.91 -10.85
C ALA A 210 -8.89 6.95 -11.40
N ASP A 211 -10.09 7.06 -10.82
CA ASP A 211 -11.10 8.05 -11.24
C ASP A 211 -10.70 9.49 -10.88
N THR A 212 -9.98 9.67 -9.77
CA THR A 212 -9.63 10.99 -9.25
C THR A 212 -8.30 11.50 -9.78
N TRP A 213 -7.33 10.61 -9.97
CA TRP A 213 -5.94 10.97 -10.27
C TRP A 213 -5.47 10.57 -11.66
N GLY A 214 -6.26 9.77 -12.39
CA GLY A 214 -5.99 9.32 -13.75
C GLY A 214 -6.37 10.29 -14.86
#